data_ded2230241e709b49c18591c5e2039aa
#
_entry.id   ded2230241e709b49c18591c5e2039aa
#
_cell.length_a   1.000
_cell.length_b   1.000
_cell.length_c   1.000
_cell.angle_alpha   90.00
_cell.angle_beta   90.00
_cell.angle_gamma   90.00
#
_symmetry.space_group_name_H-M   'P 1'
#
loop_
_entity.id
_entity.type
_entity.pdbx_description
1 polymer ?
#
loop_
_entity_poly.entity_id
_entity_poly.type
_entity_poly.pdbx_seq_one_letter_code
_entity_poly.pdbx_strand_id
1 'polypeptide(L)'
;MGEEDPHARLERAVRGWASGDPPGDIPRRWERFSDVAIIPHDSFKGHDWEADGGLWEAVAEALGAKRLARMGEVSGERRESGVEMLLGDDDWVVRRESGVDYGYRMTRCMFSSGNVNERRRMGEVTQEEEVLVDLYAGIGYYTLPALVHGGASLVHACEWNPEAIEALNWGLESNGVEERCVVHEGDSRVTSQSLEGVADRGFLGLLPISEDGLEAALRVLRPDGGTLHIHGLAPSSGHASWAEEVEASASAIRPGSYNRSELIRVKSYAPHWDHVVLDLSLA
;
A
#
# COMPACT_ATOMS: atom_id res chain seq x y z
N MET A 1 28.63 26.70 3.89
CA MET A 1 29.16 25.35 3.92
C MET A 1 28.04 24.48 3.33
N GLY A 2 28.30 23.81 2.18
CA GLY A 2 27.35 22.89 1.60
C GLY A 2 27.12 21.72 2.54
N GLU A 3 25.89 21.23 2.62
CA GLU A 3 25.53 20.05 3.38
C GLU A 3 26.29 18.84 2.78
N GLU A 4 26.96 18.08 3.63
CA GLU A 4 27.73 16.90 3.19
C GLU A 4 26.79 15.88 2.55
N ASP A 5 27.24 15.27 1.43
CA ASP A 5 26.51 14.19 0.77
C ASP A 5 26.14 13.08 1.79
N PRO A 6 24.86 12.72 1.91
CA PRO A 6 24.42 11.70 2.87
C PRO A 6 25.12 10.35 2.71
N HIS A 7 25.46 9.95 1.48
CA HIS A 7 26.18 8.71 1.23
C HIS A 7 27.64 8.80 1.73
N ALA A 8 28.32 9.94 1.51
CA ALA A 8 29.68 10.15 2.01
C ALA A 8 29.73 10.13 3.56
N ARG A 9 28.69 10.68 4.21
CA ARG A 9 28.53 10.61 5.67
C ARG A 9 28.37 9.16 6.14
N LEU A 10 27.55 8.37 5.45
CA LEU A 10 27.34 6.95 5.75
C LEU A 10 28.64 6.15 5.56
N GLU A 11 29.35 6.34 4.44
CA GLU A 11 30.65 5.68 4.18
C GLU A 11 31.65 5.98 5.29
N ARG A 12 31.77 7.24 5.72
CA ARG A 12 32.69 7.63 6.79
C ARG A 12 32.31 6.94 8.12
N ALA A 13 31.04 6.89 8.45
CA ALA A 13 30.57 6.25 9.70
C ALA A 13 30.89 4.74 9.68
N VAL A 14 30.61 4.05 8.59
CA VAL A 14 30.89 2.61 8.44
C VAL A 14 32.39 2.32 8.46
N ARG A 15 33.22 3.12 7.77
CA ARG A 15 34.69 3.01 7.82
C ARG A 15 35.24 3.28 9.22
N GLY A 16 34.66 4.22 9.96
CA GLY A 16 35.00 4.49 11.34
C GLY A 16 34.71 3.30 12.25
N TRP A 17 33.55 2.67 12.09
CA TRP A 17 33.19 1.45 12.80
C TRP A 17 34.15 0.29 12.46
N ALA A 18 34.39 0.04 11.17
CA ALA A 18 35.27 -1.05 10.70
C ALA A 18 36.76 -0.81 11.04
N SER A 19 37.13 0.37 11.51
CA SER A 19 38.53 0.79 11.71
C SER A 19 39.40 0.63 10.46
N GLY A 20 38.80 0.71 9.26
CA GLY A 20 39.46 0.52 7.97
C GLY A 20 38.46 0.35 6.83
N ASP A 21 38.82 -0.53 5.88
CA ASP A 21 37.90 -0.85 4.79
C ASP A 21 36.73 -1.69 5.27
N PRO A 22 35.48 -1.34 4.87
CA PRO A 22 34.30 -2.11 5.24
C PRO A 22 34.33 -3.49 4.61
N PRO A 23 33.68 -4.52 5.25
CA PRO A 23 33.71 -5.90 4.74
C PRO A 23 32.93 -6.12 3.45
N GLY A 24 32.16 -5.12 2.99
CA GLY A 24 31.37 -5.22 1.77
C GLY A 24 30.78 -3.88 1.36
N ASP A 25 29.80 -3.93 0.44
CA ASP A 25 29.19 -2.75 -0.15
C ASP A 25 28.31 -1.98 0.86
N ILE A 26 28.41 -0.65 0.77
CA ILE A 26 27.59 0.28 1.55
C ILE A 26 26.40 0.71 0.68
N PRO A 27 25.15 0.69 1.21
CA PRO A 27 23.96 1.01 0.43
C PRO A 27 23.98 2.48 -0.02
N ARG A 28 23.60 2.71 -1.29
CA ARG A 28 23.51 4.06 -1.88
C ARG A 28 22.08 4.62 -1.84
N ARG A 29 21.11 3.83 -1.40
CA ARG A 29 19.69 4.20 -1.32
C ARG A 29 19.12 3.71 -0.01
N TRP A 30 18.23 4.48 0.56
CA TRP A 30 17.42 4.13 1.73
C TRP A 30 16.15 4.97 1.70
N GLU A 31 15.14 4.53 2.39
CA GLU A 31 13.98 5.35 2.70
C GLU A 31 14.18 5.99 4.08
N ARG A 32 13.72 7.22 4.23
CA ARG A 32 13.70 7.91 5.51
C ARG A 32 12.34 8.60 5.70
N PHE A 33 11.70 8.33 6.80
CA PHE A 33 10.47 9.01 7.21
C PHE A 33 10.37 9.01 8.73
N SER A 34 9.76 10.07 9.29
CA SER A 34 9.80 10.28 10.74
C SER A 34 11.24 10.19 11.26
N ASP A 35 11.50 9.36 12.26
CA ASP A 35 12.79 9.12 12.89
C ASP A 35 13.42 7.76 12.51
N VAL A 36 12.88 7.11 11.48
CA VAL A 36 13.34 5.80 10.98
C VAL A 36 14.06 5.94 9.65
N ALA A 37 15.16 5.19 9.48
CA ALA A 37 15.74 4.88 8.18
C ALA A 37 15.53 3.40 7.86
N ILE A 38 15.12 3.09 6.63
CA ILE A 38 15.00 1.71 6.13
C ILE A 38 16.00 1.50 5.01
N ILE A 39 16.96 0.61 5.25
CA ILE A 39 17.99 0.23 4.28
C ILE A 39 17.53 -0.94 3.41
N PRO A 40 18.08 -1.11 2.19
CA PRO A 40 17.74 -2.22 1.31
C PRO A 40 17.98 -3.60 1.93
N HIS A 41 17.24 -4.59 1.40
CA HIS A 41 17.28 -5.98 1.87
C HIS A 41 18.71 -6.57 1.94
N ASP A 42 19.56 -6.28 0.97
CA ASP A 42 20.90 -6.86 0.88
C ASP A 42 21.96 -6.08 1.66
N SER A 43 21.60 -4.98 2.33
CA SER A 43 22.54 -4.13 3.05
C SER A 43 23.06 -4.78 4.32
N PHE A 44 24.38 -4.75 4.49
CA PHE A 44 25.08 -5.22 5.69
C PHE A 44 24.69 -6.66 6.07
N LYS A 45 24.61 -7.56 5.08
CA LYS A 45 24.37 -8.99 5.27
C LYS A 45 25.67 -9.79 5.14
N GLY A 46 25.75 -10.86 5.91
CA GLY A 46 26.91 -11.78 5.92
C GLY A 46 27.64 -11.74 7.24
N HIS A 47 28.42 -12.77 7.47
CA HIS A 47 29.09 -13.01 8.75
C HIS A 47 30.04 -11.88 9.18
N ASP A 48 30.64 -11.20 8.22
CA ASP A 48 31.60 -10.12 8.50
C ASP A 48 30.93 -8.81 8.98
N TRP A 49 29.59 -8.69 8.81
CA TRP A 49 28.79 -7.58 9.30
C TRP A 49 28.11 -7.84 10.66
N GLU A 50 28.22 -9.07 11.17
CA GLU A 50 27.59 -9.51 12.44
C GLU A 50 28.44 -9.16 13.67
N ALA A 51 29.50 -8.36 13.50
CA ALA A 51 30.36 -7.97 14.59
C ALA A 51 29.61 -7.07 15.59
N ASP A 52 29.77 -7.41 16.88
CA ASP A 52 29.26 -6.65 18.01
C ASP A 52 29.64 -5.17 17.98
N GLY A 53 28.68 -4.33 18.32
CA GLY A 53 28.96 -3.03 18.88
C GLY A 53 28.99 -1.87 17.93
N GLY A 54 27.86 -1.17 17.79
CA GLY A 54 27.83 0.20 17.34
C GLY A 54 27.68 0.41 15.84
N LEU A 55 27.59 -0.65 15.00
CA LEU A 55 27.32 -0.47 13.56
C LEU A 55 25.97 0.20 13.31
N TRP A 56 24.94 -0.32 13.95
CA TRP A 56 23.58 0.17 13.72
C TRP A 56 23.39 1.59 14.22
N GLU A 57 23.99 1.92 15.37
CA GLU A 57 24.03 3.28 15.90
C GLU A 57 24.75 4.23 14.94
N ALA A 58 25.94 3.83 14.46
CA ALA A 58 26.72 4.63 13.52
C ALA A 58 25.98 4.86 12.20
N VAL A 59 25.31 3.83 11.67
CA VAL A 59 24.49 3.93 10.46
C VAL A 59 23.28 4.84 10.71
N ALA A 60 22.53 4.63 11.79
CA ALA A 60 21.36 5.44 12.10
C ALA A 60 21.72 6.93 12.29
N GLU A 61 22.79 7.22 13.03
CA GLU A 61 23.31 8.59 13.22
C GLU A 61 23.71 9.22 11.87
N ALA A 62 24.45 8.49 11.03
CA ALA A 62 24.85 8.97 9.72
C ALA A 62 23.67 9.26 8.81
N LEU A 63 22.59 8.50 8.92
CA LEU A 63 21.34 8.71 8.17
C LEU A 63 20.43 9.75 8.84
N GLY A 64 20.78 10.26 10.01
CA GLY A 64 20.00 11.22 10.78
C GLY A 64 18.69 10.61 11.30
N ALA A 65 18.70 9.34 11.66
CA ALA A 65 17.58 8.58 12.19
C ALA A 65 17.85 8.15 13.63
N LYS A 66 16.79 7.85 14.40
CA LYS A 66 16.89 7.26 15.75
C LYS A 66 16.68 5.76 15.73
N ARG A 67 15.92 5.28 14.73
CA ARG A 67 15.61 3.88 14.52
C ARG A 67 16.12 3.44 13.15
N LEU A 68 16.55 2.20 13.06
CA LEU A 68 17.04 1.61 11.81
C LEU A 68 16.31 0.31 11.55
N ALA A 69 15.90 0.12 10.31
CA ALA A 69 15.31 -1.12 9.85
C ALA A 69 15.92 -1.54 8.50
N ARG A 70 15.77 -2.82 8.18
CA ARG A 70 16.17 -3.39 6.89
C ARG A 70 14.93 -3.91 6.17
N MET A 71 14.82 -3.62 4.88
CA MET A 71 13.76 -4.19 4.05
C MET A 71 13.83 -5.71 4.05
N GLY A 72 12.65 -6.34 4.09
CA GLY A 72 12.48 -7.77 3.89
C GLY A 72 11.59 -8.07 2.69
N GLU A 73 11.38 -9.34 2.43
CA GLU A 73 10.46 -9.80 1.39
C GLU A 73 9.04 -9.82 1.92
N VAL A 74 8.10 -9.28 1.14
CA VAL A 74 6.68 -9.39 1.46
C VAL A 74 6.25 -10.83 1.27
N SER A 75 5.66 -11.45 2.30
CA SER A 75 5.31 -12.86 2.30
C SER A 75 3.90 -13.12 2.84
N GLY A 76 3.43 -14.34 2.61
CA GLY A 76 2.15 -14.83 3.12
C GLY A 76 0.92 -14.17 2.50
N GLU A 77 -0.25 -14.74 2.78
CA GLU A 77 -1.54 -14.26 2.30
C GLU A 77 -1.91 -12.88 2.90
N ARG A 78 -1.41 -12.58 4.10
CA ARG A 78 -1.60 -11.29 4.78
C ARG A 78 -0.63 -10.22 4.32
N ARG A 79 0.28 -10.53 3.37
CA ARG A 79 1.29 -9.61 2.82
C ARG A 79 2.13 -8.93 3.92
N GLU A 80 2.64 -9.74 4.83
CA GLU A 80 3.53 -9.29 5.90
C GLU A 80 4.77 -8.62 5.30
N SER A 81 5.21 -7.52 5.91
CA SER A 81 6.23 -6.65 5.29
C SER A 81 7.62 -7.25 5.23
N GLY A 82 7.93 -8.22 6.09
CA GLY A 82 9.26 -8.80 6.26
C GLY A 82 10.33 -7.81 6.70
N VAL A 83 9.99 -6.58 7.06
CA VAL A 83 10.92 -5.58 7.59
C VAL A 83 11.47 -6.05 8.93
N GLU A 84 12.80 -5.96 9.10
CA GLU A 84 13.52 -6.30 10.32
C GLU A 84 14.04 -5.04 11.02
N MET A 85 13.76 -4.91 12.32
CA MET A 85 14.35 -3.85 13.13
C MET A 85 15.81 -4.18 13.44
N LEU A 86 16.71 -3.25 13.15
CA LEU A 86 18.15 -3.34 13.44
C LEU A 86 18.54 -2.48 14.65
N LEU A 87 17.83 -1.37 14.86
CA LEU A 87 18.01 -0.47 15.98
C LEU A 87 16.66 0.10 16.42
N GLY A 88 16.38 0.02 17.72
CA GLY A 88 15.13 0.44 18.34
C GLY A 88 14.09 -0.68 18.40
N ASP A 89 13.22 -0.64 19.42
CA ASP A 89 12.23 -1.68 19.72
C ASP A 89 10.83 -1.34 19.20
N ASP A 90 10.56 -0.05 18.95
CA ASP A 90 9.26 0.40 18.46
C ASP A 90 9.23 0.37 16.93
N ASP A 91 8.33 -0.42 16.39
CA ASP A 91 8.12 -0.58 14.94
C ASP A 91 6.95 0.25 14.40
N TRP A 92 6.25 1.01 15.28
CA TRP A 92 5.20 1.90 14.84
C TRP A 92 5.77 3.13 14.13
N VAL A 93 5.21 3.42 12.97
CA VAL A 93 5.62 4.58 12.17
C VAL A 93 4.40 5.35 11.67
N VAL A 94 4.60 6.65 11.46
CA VAL A 94 3.61 7.52 10.82
C VAL A 94 4.21 8.06 9.55
N ARG A 95 3.52 7.82 8.43
CA ARG A 95 3.89 8.35 7.11
C ARG A 95 2.80 9.30 6.64
N ARG A 96 3.20 10.53 6.29
CA ARG A 96 2.30 11.49 5.67
C ARG A 96 2.51 11.51 4.17
N GLU A 97 1.45 11.26 3.41
CA GLU A 97 1.48 11.25 1.96
C GLU A 97 0.26 11.99 1.40
N SER A 98 0.50 12.98 0.54
CA SER A 98 -0.57 13.78 -0.07
C SER A 98 -1.57 14.37 0.95
N GLY A 99 -1.11 14.72 2.16
CA GLY A 99 -1.97 15.28 3.21
C GLY A 99 -2.70 14.25 4.07
N VAL A 100 -2.58 12.96 3.77
CA VAL A 100 -3.15 11.85 4.55
C VAL A 100 -2.09 11.24 5.46
N ASP A 101 -2.43 11.01 6.72
CA ASP A 101 -1.57 10.36 7.70
C ASP A 101 -1.89 8.85 7.78
N TYR A 102 -0.85 8.03 7.62
CA TYR A 102 -0.89 6.57 7.71
C TYR A 102 0.00 6.12 8.87
N GLY A 103 -0.59 5.61 9.95
CA GLY A 103 0.15 4.98 11.07
C GLY A 103 0.09 3.46 10.96
N TYR A 104 1.21 2.78 11.11
CA TYR A 104 1.25 1.32 11.00
C TYR A 104 2.52 0.72 11.61
N ARG A 105 2.46 -0.56 11.97
CA ARG A 105 3.63 -1.35 12.34
C ARG A 105 4.38 -1.76 11.09
N MET A 106 5.57 -1.19 10.86
CA MET A 106 6.33 -1.43 9.63
C MET A 106 6.86 -2.87 9.52
N THR A 107 6.96 -3.62 10.62
CA THR A 107 7.33 -5.05 10.58
C THR A 107 6.14 -5.95 10.22
N ARG A 108 4.90 -5.45 10.32
CA ARG A 108 3.66 -6.20 10.10
C ARG A 108 2.92 -5.81 8.83
N CYS A 109 2.87 -4.52 8.51
CA CYS A 109 2.15 -3.99 7.37
C CYS A 109 3.12 -3.46 6.33
N MET A 110 2.91 -3.80 5.06
CA MET A 110 3.68 -3.23 3.96
C MET A 110 3.14 -1.84 3.57
N PHE A 111 4.00 -0.95 3.14
CA PHE A 111 3.61 0.31 2.50
C PHE A 111 4.29 0.43 1.14
N SER A 112 3.50 0.42 0.06
CA SER A 112 4.02 0.56 -1.29
C SER A 112 4.13 2.03 -1.69
N SER A 113 5.32 2.62 -1.55
CA SER A 113 5.59 4.00 -1.99
C SER A 113 5.32 4.23 -3.49
N GLY A 114 5.44 3.19 -4.32
CA GLY A 114 5.17 3.28 -5.76
C GLY A 114 3.70 3.45 -6.17
N ASN A 115 2.76 3.40 -5.23
CA ASN A 115 1.33 3.57 -5.51
C ASN A 115 0.81 4.99 -5.17
N VAL A 116 1.69 5.95 -4.88
CA VAL A 116 1.32 7.32 -4.44
C VAL A 116 0.34 8.01 -5.40
N ASN A 117 0.58 7.90 -6.70
CA ASN A 117 -0.28 8.53 -7.70
C ASN A 117 -1.68 7.90 -7.73
N GLU A 118 -1.76 6.58 -7.56
CA GLU A 118 -3.03 5.86 -7.56
C GLU A 118 -3.83 6.16 -6.28
N ARG A 119 -3.18 6.20 -5.12
CA ARG A 119 -3.85 6.62 -3.88
C ARG A 119 -4.42 8.03 -3.99
N ARG A 120 -3.64 8.98 -4.55
CA ARG A 120 -4.12 10.35 -4.80
C ARG A 120 -5.29 10.36 -5.76
N ARG A 121 -5.19 9.60 -6.86
CA ARG A 121 -6.27 9.51 -7.86
C ARG A 121 -7.57 9.00 -7.25
N MET A 122 -7.53 8.02 -6.35
CA MET A 122 -8.75 7.53 -5.67
C MET A 122 -9.45 8.65 -4.87
N GLY A 123 -8.68 9.52 -4.23
CA GLY A 123 -9.26 10.72 -3.61
C GLY A 123 -9.83 11.73 -4.62
N GLU A 124 -9.21 11.86 -5.81
CA GLU A 124 -9.62 12.81 -6.85
C GLU A 124 -10.87 12.35 -7.63
N VAL A 125 -11.04 11.03 -7.86
CA VAL A 125 -12.18 10.49 -8.62
C VAL A 125 -13.39 10.19 -7.76
N THR A 126 -13.21 10.05 -6.44
CA THR A 126 -14.31 9.92 -5.49
C THR A 126 -15.08 11.24 -5.40
N GLN A 127 -16.40 11.17 -5.35
CA GLN A 127 -17.25 12.36 -5.28
C GLN A 127 -17.92 12.48 -3.92
N GLU A 128 -18.28 13.71 -3.59
CA GLU A 128 -19.08 14.00 -2.41
C GLU A 128 -20.38 13.20 -2.43
N GLU A 129 -20.82 12.74 -1.24
CA GLU A 129 -22.03 11.95 -1.04
C GLU A 129 -21.98 10.49 -1.54
N GLU A 130 -20.95 10.04 -2.28
CA GLU A 130 -20.84 8.63 -2.65
C GLU A 130 -20.69 7.73 -1.43
N VAL A 131 -21.34 6.56 -1.50
CA VAL A 131 -21.09 5.42 -0.61
C VAL A 131 -20.14 4.46 -1.30
N LEU A 132 -19.03 4.13 -0.64
CA LEU A 132 -17.98 3.29 -1.18
C LEU A 132 -17.86 1.97 -0.43
N VAL A 133 -17.43 0.92 -1.13
CA VAL A 133 -16.99 -0.33 -0.53
C VAL A 133 -15.55 -0.62 -0.96
N ASP A 134 -14.63 -0.64 0.00
CA ASP A 134 -13.24 -1.07 -0.20
C ASP A 134 -13.11 -2.52 0.27
N LEU A 135 -12.98 -3.46 -0.67
CA LEU A 135 -12.99 -4.89 -0.38
C LEU A 135 -11.66 -5.41 0.16
N TYR A 136 -10.60 -4.61 0.09
CA TYR A 136 -9.26 -4.99 0.52
C TYR A 136 -8.53 -3.76 1.08
N ALA A 137 -9.10 -3.19 2.15
CA ALA A 137 -8.74 -1.85 2.62
C ALA A 137 -7.28 -1.74 3.10
N GLY A 138 -6.70 -2.84 3.61
CA GLY A 138 -5.37 -2.79 4.20
C GLY A 138 -5.32 -1.76 5.32
N ILE A 139 -4.29 -0.95 5.33
CA ILE A 139 -4.15 0.17 6.27
C ILE A 139 -4.92 1.44 5.83
N GLY A 140 -5.87 1.30 4.90
CA GLY A 140 -6.67 2.42 4.36
C GLY A 140 -6.09 3.05 3.11
N TYR A 141 -5.42 2.28 2.25
CA TYR A 141 -4.71 2.82 1.08
C TYR A 141 -5.61 3.65 0.16
N TYR A 142 -6.85 3.24 -0.07
CA TYR A 142 -7.83 3.94 -0.91
C TYR A 142 -8.95 4.55 -0.07
N THR A 143 -9.32 3.89 1.02
CA THR A 143 -10.30 4.36 2.00
C THR A 143 -9.98 5.76 2.53
N LEU A 144 -8.75 5.98 3.03
CA LEU A 144 -8.38 7.27 3.60
C LEU A 144 -8.36 8.41 2.58
N PRO A 145 -7.75 8.29 1.39
CA PRO A 145 -7.83 9.34 0.39
C PRO A 145 -9.26 9.64 -0.09
N ALA A 146 -10.10 8.61 -0.23
CA ALA A 146 -11.50 8.79 -0.62
C ALA A 146 -12.28 9.61 0.42
N LEU A 147 -12.04 9.38 1.72
CA LEU A 147 -12.66 10.12 2.81
C LEU A 147 -12.10 11.54 2.96
N VAL A 148 -10.76 11.68 2.92
CA VAL A 148 -10.08 12.95 3.21
C VAL A 148 -10.21 13.93 2.05
N HIS A 149 -10.00 13.47 0.82
CA HIS A 149 -9.96 14.32 -0.38
C HIS A 149 -11.22 14.22 -1.23
N GLY A 150 -11.77 13.03 -1.39
CA GLY A 150 -12.96 12.80 -2.20
C GLY A 150 -14.25 13.22 -1.52
N GLY A 151 -14.27 13.31 -0.20
CA GLY A 151 -15.47 13.70 0.55
C GLY A 151 -16.56 12.64 0.57
N ALA A 152 -16.20 11.36 0.38
CA ALA A 152 -17.16 10.25 0.47
C ALA A 152 -18.04 10.37 1.72
N SER A 153 -19.34 10.14 1.57
CA SER A 153 -20.29 10.21 2.70
C SER A 153 -20.12 9.04 3.66
N LEU A 154 -19.82 7.86 3.12
CA LEU A 154 -19.59 6.65 3.89
C LEU A 154 -18.66 5.70 3.12
N VAL A 155 -17.71 5.11 3.81
CA VAL A 155 -16.89 4.01 3.28
C VAL A 155 -17.09 2.76 4.15
N HIS A 156 -17.44 1.65 3.52
CA HIS A 156 -17.39 0.32 4.11
C HIS A 156 -16.04 -0.30 3.76
N ALA A 157 -15.15 -0.44 4.73
CA ALA A 157 -13.80 -0.97 4.56
C ALA A 157 -13.73 -2.41 5.06
N CYS A 158 -13.53 -3.38 4.15
CA CYS A 158 -13.36 -4.79 4.51
C CYS A 158 -11.88 -5.12 4.64
N GLU A 159 -11.47 -5.67 5.77
CA GLU A 159 -10.09 -6.10 6.02
C GLU A 159 -10.07 -7.28 6.99
N TRP A 160 -9.20 -8.25 6.75
CA TRP A 160 -9.10 -9.47 7.57
C TRP A 160 -7.84 -9.54 8.43
N ASN A 161 -6.81 -8.74 8.09
CA ASN A 161 -5.57 -8.70 8.83
C ASN A 161 -5.71 -7.76 10.05
N PRO A 162 -5.65 -8.28 11.29
CA PRO A 162 -5.84 -7.46 12.50
C PRO A 162 -4.81 -6.33 12.63
N GLU A 163 -3.59 -6.52 12.16
CA GLU A 163 -2.55 -5.49 12.19
C GLU A 163 -2.87 -4.34 11.21
N ALA A 164 -3.47 -4.67 10.06
CA ALA A 164 -3.93 -3.67 9.11
C ALA A 164 -5.17 -2.94 9.62
N ILE A 165 -6.06 -3.63 10.34
CA ILE A 165 -7.25 -3.04 10.98
C ILE A 165 -6.82 -2.04 12.08
N GLU A 166 -5.82 -2.40 12.93
CA GLU A 166 -5.25 -1.45 13.91
C GLU A 166 -4.76 -0.18 13.21
N ALA A 167 -4.01 -0.34 12.13
CA ALA A 167 -3.48 0.77 11.35
C ALA A 167 -4.58 1.60 10.64
N LEU A 168 -5.58 0.95 10.08
CA LEU A 168 -6.73 1.62 9.46
C LEU A 168 -7.50 2.47 10.47
N ASN A 169 -7.84 1.91 11.63
CA ASN A 169 -8.55 2.63 12.68
C ASN A 169 -7.76 3.83 13.16
N TRP A 170 -6.45 3.67 13.40
CA TRP A 170 -5.57 4.79 13.72
C TRP A 170 -5.58 5.87 12.63
N GLY A 171 -5.52 5.44 11.35
CA GLY A 171 -5.56 6.35 10.20
C GLY A 171 -6.87 7.12 10.11
N LEU A 172 -8.01 6.48 10.38
CA LEU A 172 -9.32 7.12 10.42
C LEU A 172 -9.38 8.22 11.49
N GLU A 173 -8.99 7.89 12.72
CA GLU A 173 -8.95 8.84 13.83
C GLU A 173 -7.97 10.00 13.57
N SER A 174 -6.74 9.69 13.15
CA SER A 174 -5.70 10.68 12.91
C SER A 174 -6.05 11.71 11.83
N ASN A 175 -6.86 11.30 10.84
CA ASN A 175 -7.34 12.18 9.78
C ASN A 175 -8.74 12.79 10.07
N GLY A 176 -9.38 12.46 11.20
CA GLY A 176 -10.68 12.98 11.61
C GLY A 176 -11.83 12.57 10.69
N VAL A 177 -11.82 11.32 10.23
CA VAL A 177 -12.80 10.77 9.28
C VAL A 177 -13.48 9.49 9.78
N GLU A 178 -13.29 9.11 11.02
CA GLU A 178 -13.77 7.87 11.64
C GLU A 178 -15.29 7.74 11.58
N GLU A 179 -16.02 8.83 11.76
CA GLU A 179 -17.49 8.86 11.71
C GLU A 179 -18.07 8.49 10.33
N ARG A 180 -17.22 8.52 9.29
CA ARG A 180 -17.60 8.23 7.90
C ARG A 180 -17.05 6.90 7.40
N CYS A 181 -16.61 6.02 8.29
CA CYS A 181 -16.11 4.70 7.92
C CYS A 181 -16.68 3.61 8.81
N VAL A 182 -17.10 2.51 8.20
CA VAL A 182 -17.45 1.28 8.91
C VAL A 182 -16.45 0.20 8.52
N VAL A 183 -15.66 -0.24 9.49
CA VAL A 183 -14.69 -1.32 9.29
C VAL A 183 -15.36 -2.67 9.48
N HIS A 184 -15.28 -3.53 8.48
CA HIS A 184 -15.80 -4.89 8.47
C HIS A 184 -14.63 -5.87 8.60
N GLU A 185 -14.44 -6.37 9.81
CA GLU A 185 -13.33 -7.31 10.11
C GLU A 185 -13.64 -8.71 9.58
N GLY A 186 -12.79 -9.24 8.72
CA GLY A 186 -12.88 -10.59 8.17
C GLY A 186 -12.72 -10.66 6.67
N ASP A 187 -12.95 -11.85 6.13
CA ASP A 187 -12.90 -12.12 4.69
C ASP A 187 -13.94 -11.29 3.95
N SER A 188 -13.50 -10.45 3.02
CA SER A 188 -14.38 -9.56 2.24
C SER A 188 -15.49 -10.30 1.48
N ARG A 189 -15.26 -11.55 1.06
CA ARG A 189 -16.27 -12.41 0.41
C ARG A 189 -17.44 -12.72 1.33
N VAL A 190 -17.21 -12.70 2.63
CA VAL A 190 -18.24 -12.94 3.67
C VAL A 190 -18.81 -11.61 4.19
N THR A 191 -17.93 -10.70 4.60
CA THR A 191 -18.35 -9.43 5.22
C THR A 191 -19.10 -8.53 4.25
N SER A 192 -18.80 -8.56 2.95
CA SER A 192 -19.50 -7.79 1.94
C SER A 192 -20.89 -8.33 1.57
N GLN A 193 -21.30 -9.51 2.05
CA GLN A 193 -22.62 -10.05 1.74
C GLN A 193 -23.77 -9.16 2.28
N SER A 194 -23.54 -8.51 3.42
CA SER A 194 -24.51 -7.56 3.99
C SER A 194 -24.53 -6.19 3.30
N LEU A 195 -23.61 -5.97 2.33
CA LEU A 195 -23.43 -4.72 1.60
C LEU A 195 -23.95 -4.81 0.16
N GLU A 196 -24.85 -5.76 -0.13
CA GLU A 196 -25.44 -5.91 -1.47
C GLU A 196 -26.19 -4.64 -1.89
N GLY A 197 -25.82 -4.10 -3.05
CA GLY A 197 -26.53 -2.99 -3.67
C GLY A 197 -26.39 -1.63 -2.96
N VAL A 198 -25.37 -1.43 -2.10
CA VAL A 198 -25.22 -0.18 -1.34
C VAL A 198 -24.25 0.82 -1.98
N ALA A 199 -23.31 0.35 -2.82
CA ALA A 199 -22.15 1.14 -3.25
C ALA A 199 -22.40 1.87 -4.57
N ASP A 200 -22.03 3.14 -4.59
CA ASP A 200 -21.84 3.93 -5.81
C ASP A 200 -20.48 3.59 -6.46
N ARG A 201 -19.51 3.18 -5.62
CA ARG A 201 -18.12 2.90 -6.03
C ARG A 201 -17.52 1.75 -5.23
N GLY A 202 -16.76 0.88 -5.90
CA GLY A 202 -16.06 -0.22 -5.26
C GLY A 202 -14.56 -0.24 -5.59
N PHE A 203 -13.72 -0.56 -4.60
CA PHE A 203 -12.28 -0.73 -4.76
C PHE A 203 -11.88 -2.20 -4.60
N LEU A 204 -11.16 -2.72 -5.60
CA LEU A 204 -10.55 -4.04 -5.58
C LEU A 204 -9.03 -3.90 -5.63
N GLY A 205 -8.42 -3.56 -4.50
CA GLY A 205 -6.99 -3.26 -4.38
C GLY A 205 -6.07 -4.48 -4.24
N LEU A 206 -6.59 -5.71 -4.31
CA LEU A 206 -5.79 -6.93 -4.18
C LEU A 206 -5.14 -7.30 -5.51
N LEU A 207 -3.88 -7.77 -5.45
CA LEU A 207 -3.11 -8.23 -6.61
C LEU A 207 -2.58 -9.66 -6.38
N PRO A 208 -2.82 -10.60 -7.33
CA PRO A 208 -3.73 -10.48 -8.45
C PRO A 208 -5.20 -10.50 -7.99
N ILE A 209 -6.10 -10.01 -8.84
CA ILE A 209 -7.55 -10.13 -8.60
C ILE A 209 -7.97 -11.60 -8.68
N SER A 210 -8.92 -12.01 -7.82
CA SER A 210 -9.58 -13.30 -7.90
C SER A 210 -10.98 -13.17 -8.49
N GLU A 211 -11.50 -14.26 -9.11
CA GLU A 211 -12.89 -14.30 -9.60
C GLU A 211 -13.89 -14.01 -8.47
N ASP A 212 -13.68 -14.61 -7.30
CA ASP A 212 -14.52 -14.40 -6.12
C ASP A 212 -14.54 -12.93 -5.67
N GLY A 213 -13.39 -12.22 -5.80
CA GLY A 213 -13.28 -10.80 -5.50
C GLY A 213 -14.11 -9.94 -6.45
N LEU A 214 -14.09 -10.27 -7.75
CA LEU A 214 -14.87 -9.57 -8.76
C LEU A 214 -16.39 -9.79 -8.55
N GLU A 215 -16.81 -11.01 -8.18
CA GLU A 215 -18.21 -11.30 -7.84
C GLU A 215 -18.66 -10.47 -6.65
N ALA A 216 -17.87 -10.44 -5.56
CA ALA A 216 -18.18 -9.63 -4.38
C ALA A 216 -18.30 -8.14 -4.73
N ALA A 217 -17.40 -7.62 -5.57
CA ALA A 217 -17.42 -6.23 -6.00
C ALA A 217 -18.65 -5.86 -6.84
N LEU A 218 -19.03 -6.72 -7.78
CA LEU A 218 -20.23 -6.50 -8.58
C LEU A 218 -21.52 -6.57 -7.76
N ARG A 219 -21.54 -7.41 -6.72
CA ARG A 219 -22.68 -7.56 -5.82
C ARG A 219 -22.92 -6.31 -4.98
N VAL A 220 -21.84 -5.65 -4.50
CA VAL A 220 -22.01 -4.47 -3.64
C VAL A 220 -22.45 -3.23 -4.40
N LEU A 221 -22.25 -3.16 -5.73
CA LEU A 221 -22.73 -2.04 -6.54
C LEU A 221 -24.24 -1.97 -6.57
N ARG A 222 -24.76 -0.75 -6.55
CA ARG A 222 -26.19 -0.46 -6.70
C ARG A 222 -26.81 -1.13 -7.95
N PRO A 223 -28.09 -1.46 -7.91
CA PRO A 223 -28.78 -2.05 -9.07
C PRO A 223 -28.79 -1.14 -10.30
N ASP A 224 -28.84 0.16 -10.09
CA ASP A 224 -28.91 1.22 -11.11
C ASP A 224 -27.54 1.70 -11.58
N GLY A 225 -26.46 1.05 -11.15
CA GLY A 225 -25.12 1.32 -11.64
C GLY A 225 -24.09 1.64 -10.56
N GLY A 226 -22.89 1.97 -11.00
CA GLY A 226 -21.76 2.31 -10.14
C GLY A 226 -20.42 2.05 -10.84
N THR A 227 -19.32 2.39 -10.18
CA THR A 227 -17.97 2.25 -10.74
C THR A 227 -17.11 1.32 -9.90
N LEU A 228 -16.41 0.41 -10.53
CA LEU A 228 -15.37 -0.42 -9.92
C LEU A 228 -13.99 0.06 -10.35
N HIS A 229 -13.07 0.16 -9.40
CA HIS A 229 -11.65 0.33 -9.61
C HIS A 229 -10.97 -1.02 -9.40
N ILE A 230 -10.65 -1.69 -10.50
CA ILE A 230 -10.18 -3.08 -10.51
C ILE A 230 -8.68 -3.07 -10.73
N HIS A 231 -7.91 -3.41 -9.71
CA HIS A 231 -6.47 -3.53 -9.79
C HIS A 231 -6.07 -4.91 -10.30
N GLY A 232 -5.06 -4.95 -11.18
CA GLY A 232 -4.59 -6.21 -11.74
C GLY A 232 -3.13 -6.18 -12.16
N LEU A 233 -2.64 -7.36 -12.51
CA LEU A 233 -1.33 -7.55 -13.13
C LEU A 233 -1.55 -7.92 -14.59
N ALA A 234 -0.97 -7.14 -15.50
CA ALA A 234 -1.07 -7.39 -16.92
C ALA A 234 0.32 -7.40 -17.57
N PRO A 235 0.53 -8.21 -18.64
CA PRO A 235 1.73 -8.09 -19.45
C PRO A 235 1.89 -6.67 -19.99
N SER A 236 3.12 -6.14 -20.00
CA SER A 236 3.38 -4.74 -20.43
C SER A 236 2.92 -4.43 -21.87
N SER A 237 2.74 -5.46 -22.72
CA SER A 237 2.22 -5.34 -24.07
C SER A 237 0.74 -5.76 -24.19
N GLY A 238 0.07 -6.10 -23.09
CA GLY A 238 -1.25 -6.75 -23.10
C GLY A 238 -2.30 -6.09 -22.20
N HIS A 239 -2.15 -4.82 -21.84
CA HIS A 239 -3.10 -4.14 -20.94
C HIS A 239 -4.53 -4.15 -21.48
N ALA A 240 -4.71 -3.92 -22.79
CA ALA A 240 -6.03 -3.92 -23.41
C ALA A 240 -6.70 -5.30 -23.36
N SER A 241 -5.96 -6.38 -23.69
CA SER A 241 -6.48 -7.75 -23.60
C SER A 241 -6.87 -8.15 -22.19
N TRP A 242 -6.06 -7.77 -21.19
CA TRP A 242 -6.40 -7.96 -19.77
C TRP A 242 -7.70 -7.25 -19.40
N ALA A 243 -7.89 -6.02 -19.84
CA ALA A 243 -9.13 -5.27 -19.57
C ALA A 243 -10.35 -5.93 -20.24
N GLU A 244 -10.22 -6.42 -21.48
CA GLU A 244 -11.27 -7.16 -22.18
C GLU A 244 -11.66 -8.46 -21.46
N GLU A 245 -10.68 -9.19 -20.91
CA GLU A 245 -10.92 -10.39 -20.10
C GLU A 245 -11.69 -10.05 -18.81
N VAL A 246 -11.32 -8.97 -18.11
CA VAL A 246 -12.02 -8.51 -16.90
C VAL A 246 -13.45 -8.09 -17.23
N GLU A 247 -13.67 -7.33 -18.29
CA GLU A 247 -14.99 -6.92 -18.77
C GLU A 247 -15.88 -8.12 -19.12
N ALA A 248 -15.32 -9.11 -19.82
CA ALA A 248 -16.03 -10.34 -20.16
C ALA A 248 -16.41 -11.13 -18.89
N SER A 249 -15.51 -11.23 -17.93
CA SER A 249 -15.79 -11.88 -16.63
C SER A 249 -16.87 -11.13 -15.85
N ALA A 250 -16.79 -9.80 -15.79
CA ALA A 250 -17.82 -8.99 -15.14
C ALA A 250 -19.20 -9.19 -15.79
N SER A 251 -19.27 -9.20 -17.12
CA SER A 251 -20.51 -9.41 -17.87
C SER A 251 -21.09 -10.82 -17.69
N ALA A 252 -20.25 -11.82 -17.48
CA ALA A 252 -20.68 -13.19 -17.20
C ALA A 252 -21.28 -13.33 -15.79
N ILE A 253 -20.72 -12.63 -14.80
CA ILE A 253 -21.17 -12.65 -13.40
C ILE A 253 -22.46 -11.82 -13.23
N ARG A 254 -22.45 -10.58 -13.72
CA ARG A 254 -23.62 -9.68 -13.66
C ARG A 254 -23.89 -9.13 -15.05
N PRO A 255 -24.85 -9.68 -15.78
CA PRO A 255 -25.23 -9.16 -17.09
C PRO A 255 -25.69 -7.69 -17.00
N GLY A 256 -25.15 -6.84 -17.88
CA GLY A 256 -25.45 -5.42 -17.92
C GLY A 256 -24.63 -4.68 -18.96
N SER A 257 -24.82 -3.39 -19.06
CA SER A 257 -24.03 -2.51 -19.91
C SER A 257 -22.81 -2.00 -19.14
N TYR A 258 -21.63 -2.41 -19.58
CA TYR A 258 -20.39 -1.95 -19.02
C TYR A 258 -19.72 -0.94 -19.94
N ASN A 259 -19.13 0.09 -19.33
CA ASN A 259 -18.34 1.10 -20.01
C ASN A 259 -16.98 1.21 -19.33
N ARG A 260 -15.92 1.02 -20.11
CA ARG A 260 -14.55 1.28 -19.68
C ARG A 260 -14.33 2.78 -19.65
N SER A 261 -14.25 3.36 -18.45
CA SER A 261 -13.99 4.79 -18.29
C SER A 261 -12.50 5.07 -18.49
N GLU A 262 -11.64 4.26 -17.91
CA GLU A 262 -10.19 4.46 -17.95
C GLU A 262 -9.43 3.14 -17.74
N LEU A 263 -8.25 3.03 -18.35
CA LEU A 263 -7.28 1.95 -18.12
C LEU A 263 -5.92 2.57 -17.82
N ILE A 264 -5.47 2.43 -16.58
CA ILE A 264 -4.32 3.12 -16.04
C ILE A 264 -3.18 2.15 -15.78
N ARG A 265 -1.97 2.50 -16.22
CA ARG A 265 -0.74 1.86 -15.77
C ARG A 265 -0.23 2.56 -14.51
N VAL A 266 -0.23 1.86 -13.38
CA VAL A 266 0.24 2.41 -12.09
C VAL A 266 1.78 2.40 -12.03
N LYS A 267 2.39 1.22 -12.27
CA LYS A 267 3.85 1.04 -12.23
C LYS A 267 4.26 -0.27 -12.87
N SER A 268 5.57 -0.44 -13.12
CA SER A 268 6.13 -1.77 -13.36
C SER A 268 6.06 -2.59 -12.07
N TYR A 269 5.60 -3.83 -12.18
CA TYR A 269 5.50 -4.76 -11.06
C TYR A 269 6.65 -5.76 -11.04
N ALA A 270 6.95 -6.33 -12.20
CA ALA A 270 8.04 -7.25 -12.45
C ALA A 270 8.52 -7.09 -13.90
N PRO A 271 9.65 -7.70 -14.32
CA PRO A 271 10.04 -7.69 -15.72
C PRO A 271 8.88 -8.15 -16.62
N HIS A 272 8.49 -7.28 -17.57
CA HIS A 272 7.39 -7.51 -18.52
C HIS A 272 5.97 -7.56 -17.91
N TRP A 273 5.80 -7.21 -16.64
CA TRP A 273 4.51 -7.14 -15.96
C TRP A 273 4.29 -5.78 -15.31
N ASP A 274 3.13 -5.23 -15.54
CA ASP A 274 2.71 -3.96 -14.96
C ASP A 274 1.53 -4.15 -14.00
N HIS A 275 1.50 -3.32 -12.97
CA HIS A 275 0.32 -3.06 -12.16
C HIS A 275 -0.56 -2.08 -12.94
N VAL A 276 -1.76 -2.50 -13.23
CA VAL A 276 -2.77 -1.73 -13.96
C VAL A 276 -4.05 -1.59 -13.14
N VAL A 277 -4.85 -0.58 -13.48
CA VAL A 277 -6.20 -0.39 -12.93
C VAL A 277 -7.17 -0.20 -14.08
N LEU A 278 -8.28 -0.90 -14.02
CA LEU A 278 -9.43 -0.71 -14.90
C LEU A 278 -10.54 -0.01 -14.11
N ASP A 279 -10.94 1.15 -14.57
CA ASP A 279 -12.17 1.81 -14.12
C ASP A 279 -13.32 1.31 -14.98
N LEU A 280 -14.19 0.52 -14.39
CA LEU A 280 -15.31 -0.14 -15.05
C LEU A 280 -16.62 0.35 -14.46
N SER A 281 -17.43 1.06 -15.24
CA SER A 281 -18.73 1.53 -14.83
C SER A 281 -19.84 0.62 -15.37
N LEU A 282 -20.76 0.27 -14.49
CA LEU A 282 -22.03 -0.40 -14.82
C LEU A 282 -23.11 0.67 -14.96
N ALA A 283 -23.80 0.70 -16.07
CA ALA A 283 -24.90 1.62 -16.37
C ALA A 283 -26.26 0.91 -16.27
#